data_ccd3533236d81641ccf103e212c87353
#
_entry.id   ccd3533236d81641ccf103e212c87353
#
_cell.length_a   1.000
_cell.length_b   1.000
_cell.length_c   1.000
_cell.angle_alpha   90.00
_cell.angle_beta   90.00
_cell.angle_gamma   90.00
#
_symmetry.space_group_name_H-M   'P 1'
#
loop_
_entity.id
_entity.type
_entity.pdbx_description
1 polymer ?
#
loop_
_entity_poly.entity_id
_entity_poly.type
_entity_poly.pdbx_seq_one_letter_code
_entity_poly.pdbx_strand_id
1 'polypeptide(L)'
;MLGSTWLSGPSRYSRTARGLVGIGAVAALVLTGCSDKSTGASDSPGAAGELSIQPVMQIDAAGNEVPATDASAAADPAGDGSATCAPGTTIAMAGALTGPDAALGINIVNGVNLALDQHNKANPGCKIELKKFDTEGDPQKASQVIPQIVNDPSVIGLVGPAFSGETKATGQILSDAGLVAVSASATNASLTKSGWTTFFRGLANDDVQGPSVAKYLTDNAGYKKVCVVQDNTDYGVGLAASITQGLGAAADPACAASIKKGDKDFSATVTKIAAVKPDAIFYSGYYAEAAPLAQQLKSGGVDAVFVSADGTNDPQFVSQAGGSAQGAALSCPCGPAPEDFADRYQQLNGQAPGVYSVEGYDLTTILAKGIDSGKVTRPDLLEFVRSYDGPGLARQYKWDATGELANALIWMYEVK
;
A
#
# COMPACT_ATOMS: atom_id res chain seq x y z
N MET A 1 0.78 -60.27 25.97
CA MET A 1 1.61 -61.28 25.28
C MET A 1 2.46 -60.51 24.34
N LEU A 2 3.72 -60.32 24.75
CA LEU A 2 4.94 -60.88 24.16
C LEU A 2 5.18 -60.22 22.78
N GLY A 3 6.19 -59.47 22.49
CA GLY A 3 7.56 -59.43 23.01
C GLY A 3 8.43 -59.05 21.83
N SER A 4 9.30 -58.21 22.09
CA SER A 4 10.77 -58.18 22.15
C SER A 4 11.42 -57.80 20.82
N THR A 5 12.17 -56.66 20.81
CA THR A 5 13.62 -56.44 21.04
C THR A 5 14.51 -57.03 19.97
N TRP A 6 15.51 -56.28 19.45
CA TRP A 6 16.91 -56.06 19.80
C TRP A 6 17.61 -55.32 18.62
N LEU A 7 18.31 -54.23 18.87
CA LEU A 7 19.76 -53.97 19.12
C LEU A 7 20.62 -54.13 17.85
N SER A 8 21.49 -53.31 17.50
CA SER A 8 22.67 -52.56 17.97
C SER A 8 23.53 -52.21 16.74
N GLY A 9 24.06 -51.15 16.50
CA GLY A 9 25.19 -50.41 16.96
C GLY A 9 26.49 -50.70 16.18
N PRO A 10 27.60 -50.00 16.40
CA PRO A 10 28.10 -48.95 15.48
C PRO A 10 29.48 -49.31 14.89
N SER A 11 30.00 -48.58 13.91
CA SER A 11 31.41 -48.64 13.56
C SER A 11 31.98 -47.27 13.17
N ARG A 12 32.91 -46.81 14.01
CA ARG A 12 33.90 -45.79 13.74
C ARG A 12 35.00 -46.32 12.83
N TYR A 13 35.57 -45.54 11.97
CA TYR A 13 37.01 -45.51 11.75
C TYR A 13 37.48 -44.11 11.31
N SER A 14 38.53 -43.71 11.97
CA SER A 14 39.27 -42.45 11.95
C SER A 14 40.56 -42.60 11.12
N ARG A 15 41.20 -41.40 10.94
CA ARG A 15 42.62 -41.11 10.68
C ARG A 15 43.04 -41.05 9.21
N THR A 16 43.84 -40.17 8.80
CA THR A 16 44.87 -39.18 9.13
C THR A 16 45.55 -38.86 7.82
N ALA A 17 45.93 -37.73 7.46
CA ALA A 17 46.82 -36.67 7.86
C ALA A 17 47.87 -36.36 6.76
N ARG A 18 48.30 -35.10 6.73
CA ARG A 18 49.54 -34.52 6.15
C ARG A 18 49.59 -34.37 4.62
N GLY A 19 49.84 -33.23 3.99
CA GLY A 19 50.59 -32.05 4.36
C GLY A 19 51.51 -31.75 3.20
N LEU A 20 51.58 -30.54 2.74
CA LEU A 20 52.83 -29.92 2.31
C LEU A 20 52.63 -28.48 1.80
N VAL A 21 53.42 -27.66 2.32
CA VAL A 21 53.81 -26.29 2.15
C VAL A 21 54.32 -26.02 0.73
N GLY A 22 53.96 -24.87 0.16
CA GLY A 22 54.60 -24.28 -1.01
C GLY A 22 54.63 -22.74 -0.85
N ILE A 23 55.77 -22.21 -0.51
CA ILE A 23 56.11 -20.79 -0.38
C ILE A 23 56.55 -20.28 -1.79
N GLY A 24 56.15 -19.06 -2.11
CA GLY A 24 56.67 -18.36 -3.32
C GLY A 24 56.06 -16.96 -3.40
N ALA A 25 56.62 -16.06 -2.76
CA ALA A 25 57.47 -14.90 -3.09
C ALA A 25 56.77 -13.75 -3.85
N VAL A 26 56.54 -12.70 -3.11
CA VAL A 26 56.66 -11.24 -3.30
C VAL A 26 57.19 -10.74 -4.65
N ALA A 27 56.46 -9.80 -5.25
CA ALA A 27 57.03 -8.66 -5.96
C ALA A 27 56.10 -7.45 -5.82
N ALA A 28 56.55 -6.53 -4.99
CA ALA A 28 56.00 -5.17 -4.91
C ALA A 28 56.63 -4.34 -6.06
N LEU A 29 55.78 -3.59 -6.78
CA LEU A 29 56.21 -2.47 -7.61
C LEU A 29 55.40 -1.24 -7.21
N VAL A 30 56.04 -0.36 -6.50
CA VAL A 30 55.62 1.02 -6.21
C VAL A 30 55.98 1.85 -7.43
N LEU A 31 55.02 2.55 -8.02
CA LEU A 31 55.24 3.70 -8.86
C LEU A 31 54.32 4.84 -8.43
N THR A 32 54.95 5.82 -7.84
CA THR A 32 54.44 7.16 -7.55
C THR A 32 54.28 7.94 -8.87
N GLY A 33 53.12 8.58 -9.04
CA GLY A 33 52.90 9.57 -10.10
C GLY A 33 51.83 10.53 -9.67
N CYS A 34 52.17 11.78 -9.51
CA CYS A 34 51.35 12.91 -9.06
C CYS A 34 50.35 13.39 -10.10
N SER A 35 49.24 13.87 -9.59
CA SER A 35 48.47 15.06 -9.99
C SER A 35 48.01 15.20 -11.43
N ASP A 36 46.68 15.17 -11.65
CA ASP A 36 45.94 16.34 -12.12
C ASP A 36 44.45 16.20 -11.90
N LYS A 37 43.82 17.30 -11.45
CA LYS A 37 42.39 17.45 -11.30
C LYS A 37 41.77 17.55 -12.72
N SER A 38 40.97 16.59 -13.11
CA SER A 38 39.91 16.80 -14.11
C SER A 38 38.64 16.11 -13.65
N THR A 39 37.62 16.91 -13.51
CA THR A 39 36.23 16.52 -13.32
C THR A 39 35.81 15.62 -14.50
N GLY A 40 35.79 14.34 -14.25
CA GLY A 40 35.26 13.33 -15.15
C GLY A 40 34.28 12.48 -14.39
N ALA A 41 33.02 12.58 -14.76
CA ALA A 41 32.02 11.64 -14.33
C ALA A 41 32.52 10.23 -14.70
N SER A 42 32.72 9.38 -13.69
CA SER A 42 32.97 7.97 -13.88
C SER A 42 31.65 7.30 -14.24
N ASP A 43 31.42 7.12 -15.55
CA ASP A 43 30.50 6.10 -16.03
C ASP A 43 31.05 4.73 -15.60
N SER A 44 30.58 4.26 -14.45
CA SER A 44 30.59 2.84 -14.17
C SER A 44 29.54 2.21 -15.10
N PRO A 45 29.82 1.07 -15.77
CA PRO A 45 28.81 0.36 -16.52
C PRO A 45 27.73 -0.03 -15.49
N GLY A 46 26.57 0.65 -15.55
CA GLY A 46 25.45 0.38 -14.68
C GLY A 46 25.08 -1.10 -14.77
N ALA A 47 25.00 -1.74 -13.63
CA ALA A 47 24.15 -2.91 -13.49
C ALA A 47 22.80 -2.56 -14.14
N ALA A 48 22.27 -3.45 -14.97
CA ALA A 48 20.94 -3.28 -15.55
C ALA A 48 20.00 -2.94 -14.38
N GLY A 49 19.44 -1.71 -14.40
CA GLY A 49 18.76 -1.13 -13.25
C GLY A 49 17.68 -2.06 -12.75
N GLU A 50 17.64 -2.28 -11.44
CA GLU A 50 16.57 -3.00 -10.80
C GLU A 50 15.25 -2.24 -11.06
N LEU A 51 14.26 -2.94 -11.62
CA LEU A 51 12.97 -2.32 -11.93
C LEU A 51 12.35 -1.74 -10.66
N SER A 52 11.77 -0.55 -10.77
CA SER A 52 11.12 0.13 -9.67
C SER A 52 9.88 0.90 -10.14
N ILE A 53 8.97 1.15 -9.21
CA ILE A 53 7.76 1.94 -9.47
C ILE A 53 8.14 3.42 -9.33
N GLN A 54 7.97 4.19 -10.41
CA GLN A 54 8.31 5.61 -10.45
C GLN A 54 7.05 6.46 -10.63
N PRO A 55 6.87 7.55 -9.86
CA PRO A 55 5.79 8.50 -10.11
C PRO A 55 6.00 9.20 -11.44
N VAL A 56 4.92 9.38 -12.20
CA VAL A 56 4.96 10.02 -13.51
C VAL A 56 4.27 11.38 -13.47
N MET A 57 3.00 11.41 -13.05
CA MET A 57 2.20 12.63 -13.01
C MET A 57 1.00 12.48 -12.05
N GLN A 58 0.48 13.60 -11.61
CA GLN A 58 -0.82 13.68 -10.95
C GLN A 58 -1.89 14.08 -11.97
N ILE A 59 -3.04 13.45 -11.92
CA ILE A 59 -4.17 13.73 -12.84
C ILE A 59 -5.43 14.16 -12.10
N ASP A 60 -6.23 14.99 -12.76
CA ASP A 60 -7.56 15.39 -12.32
C ASP A 60 -8.66 14.39 -12.76
N ALA A 61 -9.90 14.71 -12.45
CA ALA A 61 -11.06 13.89 -12.84
C ALA A 61 -11.29 13.78 -14.37
N ALA A 62 -10.66 14.66 -15.15
CA ALA A 62 -10.69 14.62 -16.62
C ALA A 62 -9.48 13.87 -17.21
N GLY A 63 -8.59 13.34 -16.37
CA GLY A 63 -7.38 12.63 -16.77
C GLY A 63 -6.24 13.55 -17.22
N ASN A 64 -6.36 14.87 -17.03
CA ASN A 64 -5.31 15.84 -17.40
C ASN A 64 -4.27 15.93 -16.28
N GLU A 65 -3.01 16.13 -16.68
CA GLU A 65 -1.94 16.42 -15.71
C GLU A 65 -2.22 17.70 -14.93
N VAL A 66 -1.99 17.63 -13.62
CA VAL A 66 -2.07 18.77 -12.70
C VAL A 66 -0.81 18.86 -11.84
N PRO A 67 -0.41 20.06 -11.37
CA PRO A 67 0.74 20.20 -10.49
C PRO A 67 0.56 19.39 -9.21
N ALA A 68 1.65 18.78 -8.73
CA ALA A 68 1.66 18.11 -7.43
C ALA A 68 1.37 19.09 -6.29
N THR A 69 0.67 18.62 -5.26
CA THR A 69 0.37 19.41 -4.07
C THR A 69 1.65 19.67 -3.27
N ASP A 70 1.82 20.91 -2.80
CA ASP A 70 2.92 21.27 -1.91
C ASP A 70 2.61 20.78 -0.48
N ALA A 71 3.50 19.93 0.05
CA ALA A 71 3.42 19.36 1.40
C ALA A 71 4.05 20.25 2.50
N SER A 72 4.55 21.44 2.14
CA SER A 72 5.30 22.32 3.06
C SER A 72 4.53 22.79 4.30
N ALA A 73 3.19 22.75 4.25
CA ALA A 73 2.30 23.13 5.34
C ALA A 73 1.71 21.94 6.12
N ALA A 74 2.26 20.74 5.92
CA ALA A 74 1.73 19.51 6.55
C ALA A 74 1.66 19.63 8.08
N ALA A 75 0.66 18.96 8.66
CA ALA A 75 0.54 18.89 10.10
C ALA A 75 1.68 18.05 10.70
N ASP A 76 2.28 18.53 11.80
CA ASP A 76 3.30 17.83 12.55
C ASP A 76 2.64 17.04 13.71
N PRO A 77 2.86 15.72 13.83
CA PRO A 77 2.35 14.94 14.96
C PRO A 77 2.99 15.31 16.29
N ALA A 78 4.19 15.91 16.29
CA ALA A 78 4.85 16.39 17.51
C ALA A 78 4.09 17.54 18.18
N GLY A 79 3.33 18.32 17.39
CA GLY A 79 2.62 19.49 17.90
C GLY A 79 3.58 20.51 18.55
N ASP A 80 3.15 21.15 19.64
CA ASP A 80 3.98 22.07 20.43
C ASP A 80 4.67 21.42 21.66
N GLY A 81 4.51 20.11 21.83
CA GLY A 81 5.10 19.37 22.94
C GLY A 81 4.40 19.53 24.29
N SER A 82 3.25 20.20 24.35
CA SER A 82 2.51 20.50 25.59
C SER A 82 1.35 19.55 25.88
N ALA A 83 1.08 18.57 25.00
CA ALA A 83 -0.07 17.70 25.11
C ALA A 83 -0.07 16.87 26.40
N THR A 84 -1.27 16.73 26.99
CA THR A 84 -1.51 15.89 28.16
C THR A 84 -2.74 15.01 27.94
N CYS A 85 -2.61 13.71 28.25
CA CYS A 85 -3.74 12.77 28.18
C CYS A 85 -3.64 11.72 29.29
N ALA A 86 -4.72 10.99 29.51
CA ALA A 86 -4.74 9.91 30.50
C ALA A 86 -3.79 8.77 30.10
N PRO A 87 -3.08 8.16 31.05
CA PRO A 87 -2.33 6.93 30.78
C PRO A 87 -3.24 5.85 30.17
N GLY A 88 -2.72 5.15 29.15
CA GLY A 88 -3.47 4.12 28.45
C GLY A 88 -4.39 4.62 27.35
N THR A 89 -4.36 5.92 26.99
CA THR A 89 -5.01 6.43 25.77
C THR A 89 -4.47 5.68 24.55
N THR A 90 -5.35 5.01 23.82
CA THR A 90 -4.96 4.05 22.77
C THR A 90 -5.63 4.36 21.44
N ILE A 91 -4.86 4.25 20.36
CA ILE A 91 -5.34 4.13 18.98
C ILE A 91 -5.14 2.67 18.55
N ALA A 92 -6.11 2.11 17.84
CA ALA A 92 -5.95 0.81 17.18
C ALA A 92 -5.55 0.98 15.71
N MET A 93 -4.88 -0.03 15.15
CA MET A 93 -4.70 -0.20 13.70
C MET A 93 -5.17 -1.61 13.33
N ALA A 94 -6.02 -1.71 12.30
CA ALA A 94 -6.49 -2.98 11.77
C ALA A 94 -6.26 -3.08 10.25
N GLY A 95 -5.57 -4.14 9.83
CA GLY A 95 -5.26 -4.39 8.41
C GLY A 95 -4.47 -5.67 8.24
N ALA A 96 -4.11 -6.00 7.00
CA ALA A 96 -3.30 -7.16 6.67
C ALA A 96 -1.85 -6.96 7.18
N LEU A 97 -1.49 -7.57 8.28
CA LEU A 97 -0.12 -7.57 8.81
C LEU A 97 0.61 -8.87 8.47
N THR A 98 -0.13 -9.91 8.10
CA THR A 98 0.35 -11.17 7.54
C THR A 98 -0.48 -11.55 6.30
N GLY A 99 -0.07 -12.61 5.59
CA GLY A 99 -0.76 -13.08 4.40
C GLY A 99 -0.22 -12.52 3.08
N PRO A 100 -0.88 -12.83 1.95
CA PRO A 100 -0.37 -12.52 0.62
C PRO A 100 -0.21 -11.02 0.33
N ASP A 101 -1.09 -10.19 0.88
CA ASP A 101 -1.12 -8.74 0.66
C ASP A 101 -0.60 -7.96 1.88
N ALA A 102 0.18 -8.60 2.74
CA ALA A 102 0.65 -8.02 4.00
C ALA A 102 1.46 -6.72 3.81
N ALA A 103 2.17 -6.56 2.70
CA ALA A 103 2.95 -5.35 2.46
C ALA A 103 2.10 -4.08 2.56
N LEU A 104 0.86 -4.10 2.06
CA LEU A 104 -0.05 -2.96 2.10
C LEU A 104 -0.40 -2.53 3.54
N GLY A 105 -0.74 -3.50 4.40
CA GLY A 105 -1.03 -3.22 5.81
C GLY A 105 0.22 -2.85 6.62
N ILE A 106 1.37 -3.46 6.30
CA ILE A 106 2.67 -3.13 6.92
C ILE A 106 3.07 -1.69 6.58
N ASN A 107 2.88 -1.26 5.34
CA ASN A 107 3.14 0.12 4.94
C ASN A 107 2.32 1.11 5.77
N ILE A 108 1.02 0.84 5.95
CA ILE A 108 0.13 1.68 6.77
C ILE A 108 0.60 1.69 8.23
N VAL A 109 0.78 0.53 8.85
CA VAL A 109 1.14 0.46 10.29
C VAL A 109 2.49 1.09 10.58
N ASN A 110 3.41 1.08 9.65
CA ASN A 110 4.70 1.74 9.77
C ASN A 110 4.56 3.27 9.69
N GLY A 111 3.65 3.78 8.87
CA GLY A 111 3.26 5.19 8.88
C GLY A 111 2.65 5.61 10.23
N VAL A 112 1.73 4.78 10.76
CA VAL A 112 1.14 4.96 12.10
C VAL A 112 2.22 4.98 13.19
N ASN A 113 3.16 4.02 13.15
CA ASN A 113 4.27 3.96 14.09
C ASN A 113 5.12 5.23 14.06
N LEU A 114 5.41 5.76 12.87
CA LEU A 114 6.23 6.97 12.74
C LEU A 114 5.53 8.19 13.35
N ALA A 115 4.24 8.38 13.07
CA ALA A 115 3.47 9.47 13.64
C ALA A 115 3.42 9.40 15.18
N LEU A 116 3.15 8.22 15.73
CA LEU A 116 3.10 8.03 17.19
C LEU A 116 4.48 8.11 17.85
N ASP A 117 5.54 7.67 17.19
CA ASP A 117 6.91 7.82 17.68
C ASP A 117 7.28 9.29 17.82
N GLN A 118 6.99 10.12 16.81
CA GLN A 118 7.23 11.55 16.82
C GLN A 118 6.39 12.25 17.90
N HIS A 119 5.08 11.97 17.92
CA HIS A 119 4.16 12.49 18.93
C HIS A 119 4.64 12.17 20.35
N ASN A 120 4.90 10.89 20.62
CA ASN A 120 5.23 10.40 21.95
C ASN A 120 6.60 10.87 22.46
N LYS A 121 7.54 11.14 21.55
CA LYS A 121 8.85 11.74 21.91
C LYS A 121 8.70 13.21 22.31
N ALA A 122 7.88 13.95 21.58
CA ALA A 122 7.66 15.37 21.86
C ALA A 122 6.76 15.62 23.08
N ASN A 123 5.80 14.72 23.35
CA ASN A 123 4.76 14.89 24.36
C ASN A 123 4.89 13.86 25.51
N PRO A 124 5.83 14.05 26.47
CA PRO A 124 5.99 13.13 27.61
C PRO A 124 4.76 13.05 28.53
N GLY A 125 3.91 14.09 28.52
CA GLY A 125 2.65 14.14 29.26
C GLY A 125 1.47 13.43 28.58
N CYS A 126 1.62 13.03 27.32
CA CYS A 126 0.58 12.32 26.58
C CYS A 126 1.21 11.20 25.74
N LYS A 127 1.20 9.99 26.25
CA LYS A 127 1.65 8.80 25.55
C LYS A 127 0.46 8.08 24.93
N ILE A 128 0.37 8.10 23.61
CA ILE A 128 -0.65 7.38 22.84
C ILE A 128 -0.12 5.97 22.56
N GLU A 129 -0.84 4.96 23.02
CA GLU A 129 -0.51 3.56 22.77
C GLU A 129 -1.06 3.11 21.41
N LEU A 130 -0.38 2.16 20.75
CA LEU A 130 -0.84 1.51 19.53
C LEU A 130 -1.16 0.06 19.78
N LYS A 131 -2.41 -0.35 19.52
CA LYS A 131 -2.80 -1.76 19.43
C LYS A 131 -2.97 -2.17 17.99
N LYS A 132 -2.23 -3.20 17.56
CA LYS A 132 -2.23 -3.70 16.17
C LYS A 132 -3.06 -4.97 16.08
N PHE A 133 -3.90 -5.03 15.06
CA PHE A 133 -4.81 -6.15 14.82
C PHE A 133 -4.65 -6.64 13.39
N ASP A 134 -4.24 -7.89 13.25
CA ASP A 134 -4.05 -8.52 11.95
C ASP A 134 -5.36 -9.12 11.44
N THR A 135 -5.81 -8.63 10.30
CA THR A 135 -7.00 -9.10 9.61
C THR A 135 -6.68 -9.98 8.41
N GLU A 136 -5.40 -10.12 8.04
CA GLU A 136 -4.89 -10.86 6.86
C GLU A 136 -5.51 -10.39 5.52
N GLY A 137 -6.17 -9.22 5.50
CA GLY A 137 -6.92 -8.76 4.33
C GLY A 137 -8.19 -9.57 4.07
N ASP A 138 -8.71 -10.25 5.09
CA ASP A 138 -9.87 -11.13 5.01
C ASP A 138 -11.09 -10.55 5.76
N PRO A 139 -12.25 -10.33 5.07
CA PRO A 139 -13.44 -9.77 5.69
C PRO A 139 -14.01 -10.60 6.85
N GLN A 140 -13.85 -11.93 6.79
CA GLN A 140 -14.36 -12.80 7.86
C GLN A 140 -13.47 -12.69 9.11
N LYS A 141 -12.14 -12.61 8.91
CA LYS A 141 -11.20 -12.38 10.00
C LYS A 141 -11.38 -11.00 10.62
N ALA A 142 -11.57 -9.96 9.79
CA ALA A 142 -11.92 -8.63 10.28
C ALA A 142 -13.17 -8.64 11.16
N SER A 143 -14.21 -9.39 10.77
CA SER A 143 -15.44 -9.55 11.56
C SER A 143 -15.22 -10.23 12.93
N GLN A 144 -14.14 -10.99 13.09
CA GLN A 144 -13.75 -11.59 14.39
C GLN A 144 -12.86 -10.66 15.23
N VAL A 145 -12.09 -9.82 14.58
CA VAL A 145 -11.10 -8.92 15.20
C VAL A 145 -11.72 -7.60 15.66
N ILE A 146 -12.56 -6.96 14.82
CA ILE A 146 -13.15 -5.65 15.13
C ILE A 146 -13.98 -5.65 16.43
N PRO A 147 -14.75 -6.69 16.79
CA PRO A 147 -15.40 -6.76 18.10
C PRO A 147 -14.43 -6.66 19.29
N GLN A 148 -13.19 -7.13 19.17
CA GLN A 148 -12.18 -7.00 20.23
C GLN A 148 -11.76 -5.54 20.41
N ILE A 149 -11.65 -4.79 19.29
CA ILE A 149 -11.30 -3.37 19.29
C ILE A 149 -12.42 -2.54 19.93
N VAL A 150 -13.66 -2.75 19.51
CA VAL A 150 -14.80 -1.95 20.02
C VAL A 150 -15.13 -2.24 21.48
N ASN A 151 -14.82 -3.45 21.96
CA ASN A 151 -15.01 -3.83 23.36
C ASN A 151 -13.86 -3.36 24.29
N ASP A 152 -12.79 -2.83 23.74
CA ASP A 152 -11.70 -2.25 24.53
C ASP A 152 -11.96 -0.76 24.80
N PRO A 153 -12.28 -0.37 26.05
CA PRO A 153 -12.62 1.01 26.36
C PRO A 153 -11.42 1.97 26.26
N SER A 154 -10.19 1.47 26.24
CA SER A 154 -8.99 2.29 26.06
C SER A 154 -8.83 2.76 24.61
N VAL A 155 -9.43 2.06 23.64
CA VAL A 155 -9.36 2.40 22.21
C VAL A 155 -10.40 3.47 21.89
N ILE A 156 -9.93 4.64 21.50
CA ILE A 156 -10.78 5.80 21.19
C ILE A 156 -10.79 6.16 19.69
N GLY A 157 -9.87 5.60 18.89
CA GLY A 157 -9.79 5.79 17.44
C GLY A 157 -9.17 4.58 16.76
N LEU A 158 -9.49 4.39 15.49
CA LEU A 158 -9.01 3.29 14.65
C LEU A 158 -8.44 3.83 13.33
N VAL A 159 -7.20 3.47 13.01
CA VAL A 159 -6.67 3.56 11.66
C VAL A 159 -6.98 2.23 10.95
N GLY A 160 -7.87 2.27 9.97
CA GLY A 160 -8.40 1.10 9.30
C GLY A 160 -9.94 1.00 9.38
N PRO A 161 -10.55 -0.15 8.99
CA PRO A 161 -9.90 -1.29 8.36
C PRO A 161 -9.22 -0.93 7.04
N ALA A 162 -8.18 -1.69 6.68
CA ALA A 162 -7.35 -1.33 5.53
C ALA A 162 -8.04 -1.61 4.19
N PHE A 163 -8.71 -2.75 4.05
CA PHE A 163 -9.27 -3.17 2.76
C PHE A 163 -10.78 -2.95 2.68
N SER A 164 -11.28 -2.75 1.45
CA SER A 164 -12.70 -2.45 1.22
C SER A 164 -13.63 -3.55 1.73
N GLY A 165 -13.29 -4.82 1.52
CA GLY A 165 -14.08 -5.95 2.01
C GLY A 165 -14.13 -6.02 3.54
N GLU A 166 -13.01 -5.75 4.22
CA GLU A 166 -12.93 -5.67 5.67
C GLU A 166 -13.80 -4.53 6.21
N THR A 167 -13.67 -3.35 5.60
CA THR A 167 -14.46 -2.16 5.96
C THR A 167 -15.95 -2.43 5.77
N LYS A 168 -16.34 -3.03 4.66
CA LYS A 168 -17.74 -3.38 4.37
C LYS A 168 -18.31 -4.37 5.38
N ALA A 169 -17.53 -5.36 5.77
CA ALA A 169 -17.96 -6.38 6.75
C ALA A 169 -18.10 -5.85 8.16
N THR A 170 -17.41 -4.75 8.53
CA THR A 170 -17.28 -4.31 9.92
C THR A 170 -17.74 -2.87 10.17
N GLY A 171 -18.03 -2.11 9.13
CA GLY A 171 -18.40 -0.70 9.26
C GLY A 171 -19.62 -0.45 10.14
N GLN A 172 -20.63 -1.33 10.11
CA GLN A 172 -21.78 -1.23 11.01
C GLN A 172 -21.39 -1.44 12.49
N ILE A 173 -20.50 -2.40 12.77
CA ILE A 173 -20.02 -2.66 14.14
C ILE A 173 -19.30 -1.43 14.70
N LEU A 174 -18.45 -0.80 13.88
CA LEU A 174 -17.73 0.43 14.25
C LEU A 174 -18.68 1.61 14.44
N SER A 175 -19.68 1.73 13.57
CA SER A 175 -20.71 2.77 13.66
C SER A 175 -21.57 2.66 14.92
N ASP A 176 -22.02 1.45 15.25
CA ASP A 176 -22.82 1.18 16.47
C ASP A 176 -22.01 1.44 17.75
N ALA A 177 -20.69 1.21 17.71
CA ALA A 177 -19.78 1.47 18.83
C ALA A 177 -19.37 2.95 18.95
N GLY A 178 -19.74 3.81 18.00
CA GLY A 178 -19.32 5.22 17.94
C GLY A 178 -17.81 5.40 17.83
N LEU A 179 -17.08 4.38 17.32
CA LEU A 179 -15.63 4.41 17.20
C LEU A 179 -15.24 5.00 15.85
N VAL A 180 -14.58 6.15 15.87
CA VAL A 180 -14.04 6.77 14.64
C VAL A 180 -13.04 5.84 13.97
N ALA A 181 -13.25 5.59 12.69
CA ALA A 181 -12.42 4.74 11.83
C ALA A 181 -11.97 5.54 10.61
N VAL A 182 -10.67 5.74 10.48
CA VAL A 182 -10.05 6.46 9.36
C VAL A 182 -9.28 5.47 8.50
N SER A 183 -9.69 5.26 7.24
CA SER A 183 -9.07 4.28 6.37
C SER A 183 -8.06 4.93 5.42
N ALA A 184 -6.83 4.43 5.45
CA ALA A 184 -5.73 4.88 4.60
C ALA A 184 -5.77 4.27 3.18
N SER A 185 -6.68 3.31 2.90
CA SER A 185 -6.58 2.49 1.69
C SER A 185 -7.89 1.92 1.15
N ALA A 186 -9.00 1.90 1.92
CA ALA A 186 -10.27 1.34 1.45
C ALA A 186 -10.97 2.28 0.46
N THR A 187 -10.93 1.98 -0.84
CA THR A 187 -11.37 2.86 -1.93
C THR A 187 -12.79 2.60 -2.44
N ASN A 188 -13.41 1.45 -2.14
CA ASN A 188 -14.73 1.14 -2.69
C ASN A 188 -15.76 2.23 -2.37
N ALA A 189 -16.35 2.81 -3.43
CA ALA A 189 -17.25 3.97 -3.33
C ALA A 189 -18.56 3.70 -2.56
N SER A 190 -18.94 2.43 -2.37
CA SER A 190 -20.15 2.08 -1.61
C SER A 190 -19.99 2.26 -0.11
N LEU A 191 -18.77 2.33 0.42
CA LEU A 191 -18.51 2.35 1.86
C LEU A 191 -19.10 3.58 2.54
N THR A 192 -18.94 4.76 1.95
CA THR A 192 -19.50 6.02 2.46
C THR A 192 -21.00 6.18 2.17
N LYS A 193 -21.56 5.31 1.32
CA LYS A 193 -23.00 5.26 1.00
C LYS A 193 -23.77 4.28 1.91
N SER A 194 -23.09 3.61 2.85
CA SER A 194 -23.67 2.60 3.74
C SER A 194 -24.41 3.17 4.96
N GLY A 195 -24.39 4.51 5.15
CA GLY A 195 -25.08 5.18 6.25
C GLY A 195 -24.32 5.15 7.60
N TRP A 196 -23.07 4.69 7.60
CA TRP A 196 -22.21 4.72 8.79
C TRP A 196 -21.77 6.14 9.12
N THR A 197 -21.75 6.47 10.42
CA THR A 197 -21.44 7.81 10.88
C THR A 197 -20.00 7.97 11.37
N THR A 198 -19.22 6.90 11.40
CA THR A 198 -17.88 6.84 12.01
C THR A 198 -16.76 6.58 11.02
N PHE A 199 -17.07 6.27 9.76
CA PHE A 199 -16.09 5.94 8.73
C PHE A 199 -15.67 7.19 7.96
N PHE A 200 -14.35 7.40 7.82
CA PHE A 200 -13.75 8.49 7.06
C PHE A 200 -12.65 7.96 6.16
N ARG A 201 -12.74 8.26 4.87
CA ARG A 201 -11.77 7.83 3.87
C ARG A 201 -10.62 8.83 3.76
N GLY A 202 -9.37 8.37 3.81
CA GLY A 202 -8.18 9.21 3.74
C GLY A 202 -7.64 9.47 2.34
N LEU A 203 -8.32 8.98 1.28
CA LEU A 203 -7.87 9.08 -0.12
C LEU A 203 -9.08 9.08 -1.07
N ALA A 204 -8.87 9.23 -2.40
CA ALA A 204 -9.98 9.19 -3.35
C ALA A 204 -10.64 7.81 -3.40
N ASN A 205 -11.93 7.79 -3.71
CA ASN A 205 -12.66 6.56 -3.94
C ASN A 205 -12.57 6.08 -5.40
N ASP A 206 -13.09 4.87 -5.66
CA ASP A 206 -13.11 4.25 -6.98
C ASP A 206 -13.93 5.04 -8.01
N ASP A 207 -14.97 5.77 -7.58
CA ASP A 207 -15.80 6.62 -8.48
C ASP A 207 -15.03 7.87 -8.97
N VAL A 208 -13.92 8.22 -8.31
CA VAL A 208 -12.97 9.23 -8.77
C VAL A 208 -11.84 8.56 -9.57
N GLN A 209 -11.21 7.52 -9.02
CA GLN A 209 -10.06 6.87 -9.65
C GLN A 209 -10.41 6.24 -11.01
N GLY A 210 -11.48 5.45 -11.07
CA GLY A 210 -11.86 4.74 -12.28
C GLY A 210 -12.06 5.66 -13.50
N PRO A 211 -12.94 6.68 -13.45
CA PRO A 211 -13.11 7.61 -14.57
C PRO A 211 -11.85 8.42 -14.92
N SER A 212 -11.08 8.89 -13.92
CA SER A 212 -9.85 9.64 -14.18
C SER A 212 -8.82 8.80 -14.95
N VAL A 213 -8.60 7.56 -14.51
CA VAL A 213 -7.70 6.61 -15.18
C VAL A 213 -8.23 6.21 -16.57
N ALA A 214 -9.54 5.97 -16.70
CA ALA A 214 -10.14 5.67 -17.99
C ALA A 214 -9.89 6.78 -19.02
N LYS A 215 -10.05 8.04 -18.60
CA LYS A 215 -9.76 9.22 -19.42
C LYS A 215 -8.28 9.31 -19.80
N TYR A 216 -7.40 9.10 -18.84
CA TYR A 216 -5.97 9.05 -19.10
C TYR A 216 -5.64 7.97 -20.16
N LEU A 217 -6.19 6.77 -20.05
CA LEU A 217 -5.94 5.67 -20.98
C LEU A 217 -6.49 5.96 -22.39
N THR A 218 -7.68 6.57 -22.52
CA THR A 218 -8.30 6.82 -23.81
C THR A 218 -7.82 8.08 -24.50
N ASP A 219 -7.67 9.16 -23.75
CA ASP A 219 -7.43 10.50 -24.31
C ASP A 219 -5.92 10.81 -24.37
N ASN A 220 -5.15 10.40 -23.35
CA ASN A 220 -3.71 10.67 -23.28
C ASN A 220 -2.88 9.52 -23.89
N ALA A 221 -3.11 8.28 -23.44
CA ALA A 221 -2.40 7.11 -23.98
C ALA A 221 -2.97 6.64 -25.32
N GLY A 222 -4.18 7.07 -25.70
CA GLY A 222 -4.78 6.80 -27.00
C GLY A 222 -5.32 5.38 -27.18
N TYR A 223 -5.46 4.60 -26.10
CA TYR A 223 -5.94 3.21 -26.17
C TYR A 223 -7.43 3.17 -26.57
N LYS A 224 -7.74 2.28 -27.51
CA LYS A 224 -9.09 2.11 -28.06
C LYS A 224 -9.73 0.79 -27.66
N LYS A 225 -8.95 -0.15 -27.17
CA LYS A 225 -9.39 -1.47 -26.77
C LYS A 225 -8.70 -1.87 -25.46
N VAL A 226 -9.45 -1.87 -24.37
CA VAL A 226 -8.94 -2.21 -23.03
C VAL A 226 -9.70 -3.42 -22.48
N CYS A 227 -8.97 -4.45 -22.08
CA CYS A 227 -9.51 -5.59 -21.37
C CYS A 227 -9.54 -5.30 -19.87
N VAL A 228 -10.69 -5.38 -19.23
CA VAL A 228 -10.81 -5.24 -17.78
C VAL A 228 -10.82 -6.62 -17.13
N VAL A 229 -9.85 -6.88 -16.27
CA VAL A 229 -9.75 -8.09 -15.46
C VAL A 229 -9.89 -7.68 -13.99
N GLN A 230 -10.76 -8.32 -13.24
CA GLN A 230 -10.98 -8.03 -11.82
C GLN A 230 -10.74 -9.27 -10.97
N ASP A 231 -10.31 -9.07 -9.72
CA ASP A 231 -10.48 -10.12 -8.73
C ASP A 231 -11.92 -10.12 -8.15
N ASN A 232 -12.22 -11.10 -7.29
CA ASN A 232 -13.56 -11.24 -6.70
C ASN A 232 -13.71 -10.53 -5.35
N THR A 233 -12.80 -9.61 -5.01
CA THR A 233 -12.90 -8.81 -3.78
C THR A 233 -13.84 -7.63 -3.95
N ASP A 234 -14.34 -7.06 -2.85
CA ASP A 234 -15.16 -5.84 -2.90
C ASP A 234 -14.41 -4.67 -3.55
N TYR A 235 -13.06 -4.59 -3.36
CA TYR A 235 -12.22 -3.61 -4.03
C TYR A 235 -12.15 -3.88 -5.54
N GLY A 236 -11.73 -5.08 -5.93
CA GLY A 236 -11.52 -5.41 -7.34
C GLY A 236 -12.79 -5.25 -8.18
N VAL A 237 -13.94 -5.71 -7.66
CA VAL A 237 -15.25 -5.57 -8.33
C VAL A 237 -15.68 -4.11 -8.43
N GLY A 238 -15.49 -3.32 -7.35
CA GLY A 238 -15.88 -1.91 -7.30
C GLY A 238 -15.14 -1.06 -8.32
N LEU A 239 -13.81 -1.12 -8.27
CA LEU A 239 -12.96 -0.35 -9.18
C LEU A 239 -13.12 -0.82 -10.64
N ALA A 240 -13.25 -2.13 -10.89
CA ALA A 240 -13.51 -2.64 -12.25
C ALA A 240 -14.81 -2.10 -12.84
N ALA A 241 -15.86 -1.96 -12.03
CA ALA A 241 -17.12 -1.36 -12.48
C ALA A 241 -16.91 0.12 -12.85
N SER A 242 -16.23 0.89 -12.01
CA SER A 242 -15.96 2.32 -12.23
C SER A 242 -15.06 2.56 -13.46
N ILE A 243 -13.99 1.80 -13.63
CA ILE A 243 -13.10 1.93 -14.80
C ILE A 243 -13.80 1.51 -16.09
N THR A 244 -14.61 0.43 -16.06
CA THR A 244 -15.36 -0.03 -17.22
C THR A 244 -16.38 1.03 -17.67
N GLN A 245 -17.06 1.66 -16.72
CA GLN A 245 -17.96 2.76 -17.00
C GLN A 245 -17.23 3.96 -17.62
N GLY A 246 -16.06 4.32 -17.08
CA GLY A 246 -15.24 5.42 -17.57
C GLY A 246 -14.67 5.17 -18.97
N LEU A 247 -14.25 3.94 -19.28
CA LEU A 247 -13.74 3.53 -20.60
C LEU A 247 -14.85 3.53 -21.66
N GLY A 248 -16.10 3.29 -21.29
CA GLY A 248 -17.22 3.24 -22.23
C GLY A 248 -16.97 2.26 -23.38
N ALA A 249 -16.96 2.76 -24.62
CA ALA A 249 -16.73 1.92 -25.81
C ALA A 249 -15.33 1.33 -25.93
N ALA A 250 -14.34 1.86 -25.20
CA ALA A 250 -12.98 1.31 -25.18
C ALA A 250 -12.87 0.04 -24.30
N ALA A 251 -13.80 -0.19 -23.38
CA ALA A 251 -13.86 -1.44 -22.62
C ALA A 251 -14.39 -2.57 -23.51
N ASP A 252 -13.56 -3.58 -23.81
CA ASP A 252 -13.99 -4.70 -24.66
C ASP A 252 -14.55 -5.85 -23.82
N PRO A 253 -15.88 -6.10 -23.85
CA PRO A 253 -16.49 -7.16 -23.06
C PRO A 253 -16.07 -8.58 -23.50
N ALA A 254 -15.54 -8.73 -24.73
CA ALA A 254 -15.08 -10.03 -25.21
C ALA A 254 -13.87 -10.57 -24.44
N CYS A 255 -13.08 -9.70 -23.80
CA CYS A 255 -11.95 -10.08 -22.97
C CYS A 255 -12.12 -9.77 -21.48
N ALA A 256 -13.24 -9.21 -21.07
CA ALA A 256 -13.51 -8.99 -19.64
C ALA A 256 -13.45 -10.32 -18.87
N ALA A 257 -12.77 -10.35 -17.74
CA ALA A 257 -12.59 -11.56 -16.95
C ALA A 257 -12.65 -11.29 -15.45
N SER A 258 -13.02 -12.31 -14.68
CA SER A 258 -12.95 -12.32 -13.22
C SER A 258 -12.11 -13.50 -12.79
N ILE A 259 -11.17 -13.23 -11.87
CA ILE A 259 -10.33 -14.23 -11.20
C ILE A 259 -10.70 -14.27 -9.72
N LYS A 260 -10.24 -15.29 -9.01
CA LYS A 260 -10.45 -15.36 -7.56
C LYS A 260 -9.18 -14.94 -6.84
N LYS A 261 -9.34 -14.22 -5.72
CA LYS A 261 -8.23 -13.99 -4.79
C LYS A 261 -7.63 -15.32 -4.38
N GLY A 262 -6.30 -15.44 -4.49
CA GLY A 262 -5.55 -16.66 -4.24
C GLY A 262 -5.30 -17.56 -5.47
N ASP A 263 -5.93 -17.29 -6.62
CA ASP A 263 -5.66 -18.02 -7.85
C ASP A 263 -4.19 -17.84 -8.29
N LYS A 264 -3.65 -18.90 -8.92
CA LYS A 264 -2.27 -18.91 -9.44
C LYS A 264 -2.20 -19.31 -10.91
N ASP A 265 -3.28 -19.82 -11.48
CA ASP A 265 -3.38 -20.18 -12.90
C ASP A 265 -4.42 -19.28 -13.59
N PHE A 266 -3.95 -18.50 -14.52
CA PHE A 266 -4.74 -17.55 -15.30
C PHE A 266 -4.80 -17.91 -16.79
N SER A 267 -4.43 -19.12 -17.16
CA SER A 267 -4.33 -19.60 -18.56
C SER A 267 -5.61 -19.37 -19.38
N ALA A 268 -6.78 -19.57 -18.77
CA ALA A 268 -8.08 -19.29 -19.42
C ALA A 268 -8.27 -17.78 -19.68
N THR A 269 -7.93 -16.93 -18.73
CA THR A 269 -7.98 -15.47 -18.86
C THR A 269 -6.98 -15.00 -19.90
N VAL A 270 -5.75 -15.50 -19.90
CA VAL A 270 -4.72 -15.19 -20.90
C VAL A 270 -5.17 -15.57 -22.30
N THR A 271 -5.71 -16.78 -22.48
CA THR A 271 -6.23 -17.24 -23.79
C THR A 271 -7.32 -16.32 -24.31
N LYS A 272 -8.25 -15.91 -23.44
CA LYS A 272 -9.34 -14.99 -23.78
C LYS A 272 -8.83 -13.61 -24.22
N ILE A 273 -7.86 -13.05 -23.50
CA ILE A 273 -7.24 -11.76 -23.80
C ILE A 273 -6.41 -11.83 -25.09
N ALA A 274 -5.61 -12.87 -25.28
CA ALA A 274 -4.79 -13.07 -26.48
C ALA A 274 -5.62 -13.12 -27.77
N ALA A 275 -6.83 -13.68 -27.70
CA ALA A 275 -7.75 -13.74 -28.86
C ALA A 275 -8.25 -12.35 -29.29
N VAL A 276 -8.35 -11.40 -28.36
CA VAL A 276 -8.89 -10.04 -28.60
C VAL A 276 -7.80 -9.07 -29.06
N LYS A 277 -6.55 -9.27 -28.66
CA LYS A 277 -5.40 -8.38 -28.92
C LYS A 277 -5.70 -6.93 -28.50
N PRO A 278 -5.86 -6.65 -27.22
CA PRO A 278 -6.15 -5.30 -26.73
C PRO A 278 -4.88 -4.41 -26.78
N ASP A 279 -5.08 -3.08 -26.69
CA ASP A 279 -4.00 -2.11 -26.50
C ASP A 279 -3.46 -2.15 -25.06
N ALA A 280 -4.38 -2.35 -24.11
CA ALA A 280 -4.05 -2.42 -22.69
C ALA A 280 -4.95 -3.43 -21.95
N ILE A 281 -4.46 -3.89 -20.80
CA ILE A 281 -5.19 -4.72 -19.85
C ILE A 281 -5.23 -3.93 -18.54
N PHE A 282 -6.43 -3.59 -18.07
CA PHE A 282 -6.61 -3.04 -16.73
C PHE A 282 -6.93 -4.16 -15.76
N TYR A 283 -6.03 -4.42 -14.83
CA TYR A 283 -6.26 -5.36 -13.73
C TYR A 283 -6.71 -4.61 -12.48
N SER A 284 -7.86 -4.99 -11.94
CA SER A 284 -8.44 -4.48 -10.70
C SER A 284 -8.33 -5.52 -9.60
N GLY A 285 -7.38 -5.34 -8.69
CA GLY A 285 -7.08 -6.28 -7.61
C GLY A 285 -5.72 -6.01 -6.98
N TYR A 286 -5.21 -6.99 -6.25
CA TYR A 286 -4.00 -6.85 -5.46
C TYR A 286 -2.75 -7.43 -6.15
N TYR A 287 -1.57 -7.04 -5.66
CA TYR A 287 -0.28 -7.43 -6.26
C TYR A 287 -0.03 -8.93 -6.25
N ALA A 288 -0.58 -9.68 -5.28
CA ALA A 288 -0.35 -11.11 -5.15
C ALA A 288 -0.90 -11.93 -6.33
N GLU A 289 -1.93 -11.44 -7.01
CA GLU A 289 -2.48 -12.00 -8.25
C GLU A 289 -1.99 -11.24 -9.48
N ALA A 290 -1.76 -9.92 -9.38
CA ALA A 290 -1.25 -9.10 -10.47
C ALA A 290 0.07 -9.62 -11.03
N ALA A 291 1.01 -9.98 -10.14
CA ALA A 291 2.33 -10.41 -10.54
C ALA A 291 2.32 -11.71 -11.38
N PRO A 292 1.72 -12.83 -10.93
CA PRO A 292 1.63 -14.03 -11.76
C PRO A 292 0.72 -13.85 -13.00
N LEU A 293 -0.29 -12.97 -12.95
CA LEU A 293 -1.08 -12.63 -14.13
C LEU A 293 -0.21 -11.94 -15.19
N ALA A 294 0.57 -10.93 -14.81
CA ALA A 294 1.49 -10.24 -15.73
C ALA A 294 2.51 -11.21 -16.35
N GLN A 295 3.06 -12.14 -15.56
CA GLN A 295 3.97 -13.18 -16.06
C GLN A 295 3.29 -14.09 -17.08
N GLN A 296 2.07 -14.54 -16.81
CA GLN A 296 1.34 -15.46 -17.71
C GLN A 296 0.87 -14.75 -18.99
N LEU A 297 0.46 -13.47 -18.90
CA LEU A 297 0.16 -12.66 -20.08
C LEU A 297 1.38 -12.55 -21.00
N LYS A 298 2.54 -12.19 -20.46
CA LYS A 298 3.79 -12.09 -21.22
C LYS A 298 4.19 -13.43 -21.83
N SER A 299 4.13 -14.51 -21.05
CA SER A 299 4.46 -15.87 -21.52
C SER A 299 3.47 -16.38 -22.56
N GLY A 300 2.21 -15.95 -22.49
CA GLY A 300 1.16 -16.21 -23.48
C GLY A 300 1.24 -15.37 -24.75
N GLY A 301 2.28 -14.53 -24.89
CA GLY A 301 2.48 -13.69 -26.07
C GLY A 301 1.48 -12.54 -26.19
N VAL A 302 0.91 -12.08 -25.08
CA VAL A 302 0.04 -10.90 -25.06
C VAL A 302 0.92 -9.65 -25.05
N ASP A 303 0.87 -8.92 -26.17
CA ASP A 303 1.58 -7.66 -26.36
C ASP A 303 0.61 -6.48 -26.10
N ALA A 304 0.32 -6.25 -24.82
CA ALA A 304 -0.55 -5.18 -24.36
C ALA A 304 0.04 -4.58 -23.09
N VAL A 305 -0.16 -3.28 -22.87
CA VAL A 305 0.32 -2.61 -21.67
C VAL A 305 -0.47 -3.15 -20.45
N PHE A 306 0.25 -3.60 -19.44
CA PHE A 306 -0.37 -3.97 -18.16
C PHE A 306 -0.64 -2.70 -17.35
N VAL A 307 -1.89 -2.45 -17.07
CA VAL A 307 -2.34 -1.32 -16.26
C VAL A 307 -3.01 -1.85 -15.00
N SER A 308 -2.74 -1.24 -13.87
CA SER A 308 -3.42 -1.60 -12.62
C SER A 308 -3.56 -0.35 -11.72
N ALA A 309 -3.93 -0.59 -10.47
CA ALA A 309 -4.23 0.47 -9.53
C ALA A 309 -3.46 0.29 -8.21
N ASP A 310 -3.89 1.02 -7.19
CA ASP A 310 -3.27 1.13 -5.88
C ASP A 310 -3.01 -0.21 -5.17
N GLY A 311 -3.91 -1.18 -5.29
CA GLY A 311 -3.71 -2.53 -4.73
C GLY A 311 -2.52 -3.30 -5.34
N THR A 312 -2.05 -2.86 -6.51
CA THR A 312 -0.87 -3.40 -7.20
C THR A 312 0.37 -2.51 -7.04
N ASN A 313 0.19 -1.25 -6.63
CA ASN A 313 1.26 -0.23 -6.56
C ASN A 313 2.19 -0.45 -5.36
N ASP A 314 2.83 -1.61 -5.29
CA ASP A 314 3.75 -1.99 -4.23
C ASP A 314 5.00 -2.67 -4.84
N PRO A 315 6.21 -2.46 -4.28
CA PRO A 315 7.43 -3.13 -4.73
C PRO A 315 7.33 -4.65 -4.82
N GLN A 316 6.40 -5.29 -4.08
CA GLN A 316 6.14 -6.72 -4.18
C GLN A 316 5.61 -7.13 -5.57
N PHE A 317 4.83 -6.27 -6.23
CA PHE A 317 4.44 -6.50 -7.62
C PHE A 317 5.65 -6.65 -8.53
N VAL A 318 6.58 -5.69 -8.45
CA VAL A 318 7.80 -5.69 -9.27
C VAL A 318 8.69 -6.88 -8.94
N SER A 319 8.92 -7.12 -7.65
CA SER A 319 9.75 -8.24 -7.18
C SER A 319 9.22 -9.60 -7.63
N GLN A 320 7.90 -9.82 -7.56
CA GLN A 320 7.28 -11.09 -7.92
C GLN A 320 7.09 -11.25 -9.42
N ALA A 321 6.72 -10.18 -10.15
CA ALA A 321 6.53 -10.22 -11.60
C ALA A 321 7.85 -10.23 -12.38
N GLY A 322 8.93 -9.70 -11.78
CA GLY A 322 10.23 -9.57 -12.42
C GLY A 322 10.14 -8.75 -13.70
N GLY A 323 10.84 -9.14 -14.75
CA GLY A 323 10.82 -8.47 -16.06
C GLY A 323 9.43 -8.38 -16.72
N SER A 324 8.41 -9.05 -16.18
CA SER A 324 7.03 -8.94 -16.68
C SER A 324 6.31 -7.69 -16.14
N ALA A 325 6.87 -7.03 -15.13
CA ALA A 325 6.35 -5.76 -14.63
C ALA A 325 6.81 -4.56 -15.47
N GLN A 326 7.85 -4.70 -16.28
CA GLN A 326 8.44 -3.58 -17.02
C GLN A 326 7.41 -2.89 -17.93
N GLY A 327 7.32 -1.57 -17.83
CA GLY A 327 6.38 -0.75 -18.59
C GLY A 327 4.93 -0.83 -18.08
N ALA A 328 4.69 -1.50 -16.95
CA ALA A 328 3.37 -1.47 -16.34
C ALA A 328 3.02 -0.05 -15.86
N ALA A 329 1.81 0.39 -16.14
CA ALA A 329 1.25 1.65 -15.64
C ALA A 329 0.37 1.40 -14.42
N LEU A 330 0.61 2.11 -13.34
CA LEU A 330 -0.16 1.95 -12.10
C LEU A 330 -0.80 3.28 -11.72
N SER A 331 -1.99 3.24 -11.17
CA SER A 331 -2.63 4.42 -10.61
C SER A 331 -2.76 4.29 -9.10
N CYS A 332 -2.74 5.42 -8.40
CA CYS A 332 -3.02 5.46 -6.98
C CYS A 332 -3.70 6.76 -6.58
N PRO A 333 -4.75 6.72 -5.75
CA PRO A 333 -5.23 7.91 -5.06
C PRO A 333 -4.27 8.37 -3.95
N CYS A 334 -3.07 7.84 -3.93
CA CYS A 334 -1.96 8.16 -3.05
C CYS A 334 -0.77 8.72 -3.85
N GLY A 335 -0.09 9.68 -3.30
CA GLY A 335 1.10 10.30 -3.91
C GLY A 335 2.41 9.64 -3.48
N PRO A 336 3.52 10.03 -4.12
CA PRO A 336 4.85 9.61 -3.67
C PRO A 336 5.15 10.20 -2.29
N ALA A 337 5.91 9.45 -1.50
CA ALA A 337 6.35 9.89 -0.19
C ALA A 337 7.34 11.08 -0.34
N PRO A 338 7.14 12.18 0.41
CA PRO A 338 8.13 13.25 0.48
C PRO A 338 9.48 12.74 1.02
N GLU A 339 10.59 13.30 0.56
CA GLU A 339 11.95 12.83 0.90
C GLU A 339 12.20 12.79 2.41
N ASP A 340 11.91 13.90 3.10
CA ASP A 340 12.04 13.98 4.57
C ASP A 340 11.22 12.92 5.32
N PHE A 341 10.04 12.59 4.81
CA PHE A 341 9.22 11.52 5.37
C PHE A 341 9.86 10.16 5.10
N ALA A 342 10.32 9.92 3.88
CA ALA A 342 10.93 8.65 3.49
C ALA A 342 12.16 8.33 4.33
N ASP A 343 13.02 9.31 4.58
CA ASP A 343 14.21 9.16 5.43
C ASP A 343 13.84 8.77 6.88
N ARG A 344 12.90 9.49 7.49
CA ARG A 344 12.44 9.19 8.85
C ARG A 344 11.73 7.85 8.94
N TYR A 345 10.93 7.52 7.94
CA TYR A 345 10.24 6.24 7.86
C TYR A 345 11.22 5.08 7.76
N GLN A 346 12.22 5.18 6.88
CA GLN A 346 13.26 4.16 6.71
C GLN A 346 14.13 4.02 7.97
N GLN A 347 14.47 5.13 8.60
CA GLN A 347 15.25 5.11 9.85
C GLN A 347 14.53 4.36 10.96
N LEU A 348 13.21 4.54 11.09
CA LEU A 348 12.43 3.90 12.15
C LEU A 348 12.10 2.44 11.84
N ASN A 349 11.72 2.15 10.58
CA ASN A 349 11.11 0.87 10.21
C ASN A 349 12.07 -0.07 9.47
N GLY A 350 13.28 0.40 9.07
CA GLY A 350 14.30 -0.40 8.38
C GLY A 350 13.98 -0.68 6.90
N GLN A 351 12.94 -0.06 6.34
CA GLN A 351 12.52 -0.20 4.95
C GLN A 351 11.99 1.13 4.40
N ALA A 352 12.05 1.32 3.08
CA ALA A 352 11.47 2.48 2.41
C ALA A 352 9.93 2.48 2.54
N PRO A 353 9.29 3.66 2.51
CA PRO A 353 7.83 3.75 2.50
C PRO A 353 7.26 3.16 1.22
N GLY A 354 6.22 2.35 1.34
CA GLY A 354 5.41 1.87 0.23
C GLY A 354 4.07 2.62 0.15
N VAL A 355 3.19 2.12 -0.68
CA VAL A 355 1.84 2.65 -0.87
C VAL A 355 1.09 2.79 0.45
N TYR A 356 0.32 3.88 0.63
CA TYR A 356 -0.46 4.21 1.84
C TYR A 356 0.33 4.56 3.11
N SER A 357 1.66 4.53 3.08
CA SER A 357 2.49 4.88 4.26
C SER A 357 2.22 6.31 4.73
N VAL A 358 2.11 7.26 3.78
CA VAL A 358 1.88 8.68 4.07
C VAL A 358 0.47 8.89 4.61
N GLU A 359 -0.53 8.23 4.04
CA GLU A 359 -1.92 8.27 4.51
C GLU A 359 -2.05 7.72 5.93
N GLY A 360 -1.37 6.60 6.23
CA GLY A 360 -1.31 6.05 7.59
C GLY A 360 -0.73 7.03 8.61
N TYR A 361 0.33 7.73 8.23
CA TYR A 361 0.95 8.77 9.04
C TYR A 361 0.02 9.97 9.24
N ASP A 362 -0.57 10.51 8.16
CA ASP A 362 -1.43 11.69 8.20
C ASP A 362 -2.68 11.44 9.06
N LEU A 363 -3.36 10.32 8.83
CA LEU A 363 -4.57 9.97 9.57
C LEU A 363 -4.29 9.75 11.06
N THR A 364 -3.14 9.19 11.40
CA THR A 364 -2.69 9.06 12.79
C THR A 364 -2.38 10.43 13.39
N THR A 365 -1.74 11.31 12.64
CA THR A 365 -1.48 12.70 13.04
C THR A 365 -2.78 13.43 13.35
N ILE A 366 -3.80 13.26 12.51
CA ILE A 366 -5.13 13.88 12.75
C ILE A 366 -5.75 13.36 14.05
N LEU A 367 -5.71 12.05 14.30
CA LEU A 367 -6.21 11.48 15.56
C LEU A 367 -5.43 12.01 16.78
N ALA A 368 -4.08 12.07 16.68
CA ALA A 368 -3.23 12.61 17.74
C ALA A 368 -3.55 14.09 18.02
N LYS A 369 -3.72 14.92 16.99
CA LYS A 369 -4.14 16.33 17.17
C LYS A 369 -5.51 16.47 17.87
N GLY A 370 -6.44 15.55 17.60
CA GLY A 370 -7.70 15.50 18.34
C GLY A 370 -7.46 15.21 19.82
N ILE A 371 -6.64 14.22 20.14
CA ILE A 371 -6.28 13.86 21.51
C ILE A 371 -5.57 15.02 22.21
N ASP A 372 -4.62 15.67 21.56
CA ASP A 372 -3.88 16.83 22.08
C ASP A 372 -4.80 18.02 22.41
N SER A 373 -5.88 18.17 21.64
CA SER A 373 -6.91 19.19 21.90
C SER A 373 -7.92 18.79 22.99
N GLY A 374 -7.65 17.68 23.73
CA GLY A 374 -8.50 17.19 24.81
C GLY A 374 -9.68 16.32 24.35
N LYS A 375 -9.70 15.86 23.10
CA LYS A 375 -10.75 14.97 22.56
C LYS A 375 -10.40 13.50 22.87
N VAL A 376 -10.54 13.12 24.13
CA VAL A 376 -10.09 11.83 24.68
C VAL A 376 -11.21 10.83 24.90
N THR A 377 -12.40 11.09 24.38
CA THR A 377 -13.51 10.13 24.32
C THR A 377 -13.88 9.80 22.87
N ARG A 378 -14.51 8.64 22.62
CA ARG A 378 -14.95 8.28 21.26
C ARG A 378 -15.84 9.34 20.62
N PRO A 379 -16.90 9.86 21.29
CA PRO A 379 -17.74 10.90 20.70
C PRO A 379 -16.98 12.19 20.39
N ASP A 380 -16.09 12.64 21.27
CA ASP A 380 -15.35 13.89 21.08
C ASP A 380 -14.34 13.75 19.94
N LEU A 381 -13.63 12.62 19.85
CA LEU A 381 -12.66 12.36 18.78
C LEU A 381 -13.36 12.18 17.42
N LEU A 382 -14.52 11.52 17.41
CA LEU A 382 -15.35 11.41 16.20
C LEU A 382 -15.79 12.79 15.68
N GLU A 383 -16.25 13.66 16.58
CA GLU A 383 -16.65 15.03 16.19
C GLU A 383 -15.47 15.87 15.72
N PHE A 384 -14.31 15.72 16.35
CA PHE A 384 -13.07 16.35 15.90
C PHE A 384 -12.72 15.95 14.47
N VAL A 385 -12.69 14.63 14.18
CA VAL A 385 -12.38 14.13 12.83
C VAL A 385 -13.40 14.61 11.82
N ARG A 386 -14.70 14.56 12.16
CA ARG A 386 -15.78 15.06 11.29
C ARG A 386 -15.63 16.53 10.91
N SER A 387 -15.16 17.35 11.82
CA SER A 387 -14.98 18.81 11.63
C SER A 387 -13.58 19.19 11.15
N TYR A 388 -12.69 18.23 10.96
CA TYR A 388 -11.31 18.51 10.57
C TYR A 388 -11.24 19.15 9.18
N ASP A 389 -10.48 20.26 9.07
CA ASP A 389 -10.11 20.94 7.83
C ASP A 389 -8.66 21.39 7.98
N GLY A 390 -7.71 20.59 7.46
CA GLY A 390 -6.30 20.87 7.67
C GLY A 390 -5.39 20.05 6.76
N PRO A 391 -4.12 20.49 6.64
CA PRO A 391 -3.15 19.85 5.78
C PRO A 391 -2.60 18.54 6.38
N GLY A 392 -2.28 17.60 5.49
CA GLY A 392 -1.39 16.48 5.74
C GLY A 392 -0.23 16.47 4.75
N LEU A 393 0.64 15.50 4.84
CA LEU A 393 1.74 15.31 3.89
C LEU A 393 1.22 14.90 2.51
N ALA A 394 0.21 13.99 2.47
CA ALA A 394 -0.36 13.52 1.23
C ALA A 394 -1.28 14.56 0.58
N ARG A 395 -2.04 15.31 1.38
CA ARG A 395 -3.10 16.19 0.90
C ARG A 395 -3.72 17.06 2.00
N GLN A 396 -4.64 17.94 1.58
CA GLN A 396 -5.60 18.59 2.49
C GLN A 396 -6.68 17.57 2.87
N TYR A 397 -6.93 17.43 4.17
CA TYR A 397 -7.98 16.55 4.70
C TYR A 397 -9.18 17.39 5.11
N LYS A 398 -10.29 17.11 4.47
CA LYS A 398 -11.60 17.64 4.79
C LYS A 398 -12.64 16.66 4.29
N TRP A 399 -13.55 16.26 5.16
CA TRP A 399 -14.59 15.30 4.82
C TRP A 399 -15.95 15.94 4.69
N ASP A 400 -16.76 15.39 3.81
CA ASP A 400 -18.18 15.71 3.76
C ASP A 400 -18.97 14.98 4.85
N ALA A 401 -20.29 15.18 4.89
CA ALA A 401 -21.16 14.58 5.89
C ALA A 401 -21.20 13.03 5.84
N THR A 402 -20.77 12.42 4.75
CA THR A 402 -20.71 10.97 4.56
C THR A 402 -19.37 10.36 4.92
N GLY A 403 -18.36 11.19 5.25
CA GLY A 403 -16.99 10.76 5.49
C GLY A 403 -16.17 10.60 4.21
N GLU A 404 -16.63 11.15 3.09
CA GLU A 404 -15.90 11.16 1.83
C GLU A 404 -14.97 12.38 1.74
N LEU A 405 -13.79 12.19 1.16
CA LEU A 405 -12.81 13.25 1.01
C LEU A 405 -13.25 14.29 -0.02
N ALA A 406 -13.22 15.57 0.35
CA ALA A 406 -13.75 16.67 -0.47
C ALA A 406 -12.95 16.91 -1.77
N ASN A 407 -11.62 16.72 -1.72
CA ASN A 407 -10.74 16.92 -2.86
C ASN A 407 -9.82 15.71 -3.00
N ALA A 408 -9.84 15.09 -4.17
CA ALA A 408 -9.07 13.89 -4.40
C ALA A 408 -8.47 13.93 -5.81
N LEU A 409 -7.19 13.62 -5.91
CA LEU A 409 -6.42 13.54 -7.14
C LEU A 409 -5.81 12.14 -7.24
N ILE A 410 -5.48 11.75 -8.46
CA ILE A 410 -4.93 10.44 -8.75
C ILE A 410 -3.50 10.60 -9.27
N TRP A 411 -2.58 9.82 -8.76
CA TRP A 411 -1.24 9.71 -9.28
C TRP A 411 -1.12 8.55 -10.26
N MET A 412 -0.39 8.78 -11.35
CA MET A 412 0.05 7.76 -12.28
C MET A 412 1.51 7.42 -12.02
N TYR A 413 1.83 6.13 -12.09
CA TYR A 413 3.16 5.56 -11.91
C TYR A 413 3.50 4.67 -13.10
N GLU A 414 4.79 4.44 -13.32
CA GLU A 414 5.29 3.51 -14.32
C GLU A 414 6.41 2.65 -13.72
N VAL A 415 6.45 1.38 -14.09
CA VAL A 415 7.53 0.47 -13.72
C VAL A 415 8.66 0.59 -14.73
N LYS A 416 9.81 1.11 -14.30
CA LYS A 416 11.02 1.37 -15.10
C LYS A 416 12.24 0.70 -14.51
#